data_e14416892e1a2f7520327a7439a71ca2
#
_entry.id   e14416892e1a2f7520327a7439a71ca2
#
_cell.length_a   1.000
_cell.length_b   1.000
_cell.length_c   1.000
_cell.angle_alpha   90.00
_cell.angle_beta   90.00
_cell.angle_gamma   90.00
#
_symmetry.space_group_name_H-M   'P 1'
#
loop_
_entity.id
_entity.type
_entity.pdbx_description
1 polymer ?
#
loop_
_entity_poly.entity_id
_entity_poly.type
_entity_poly.pdbx_seq_one_letter_code
_entity_poly.pdbx_strand_id
1 'polypeptide(L)'
;MTDAYKANEKDSRYQENSYSLFPFVGTFQHTLQSAIVQNGKCEMLASFNGEDRTGDGTVPRVSAVPKEYNLTTGYAIDTCHGSLQNSDEALTNIWYKFTGVSIKDDLRFNLRFAKICQVGLMLDDIYFTDESIQLKVKSDDPSQKVNVELINAATENVVELKTCELKNDNWHDVELKPVKKGDYRINATIKDKRTASDALVVMEKL
;
A
#
# COMPACT_ATOMS: atom_id res chain seq x y z
N MET A 1 2.96 20.05 -16.12
CA MET A 1 2.96 20.04 -14.62
C MET A 1 3.98 21.03 -14.05
N THR A 2 5.23 21.05 -14.52
CA THR A 2 6.31 21.90 -13.99
C THR A 2 6.04 23.41 -14.03
N ASP A 3 5.31 23.90 -15.04
CA ASP A 3 5.09 25.35 -15.20
C ASP A 3 3.99 25.89 -14.30
N ALA A 4 2.97 25.07 -13.98
CA ALA A 4 1.93 25.42 -13.01
C ALA A 4 2.49 25.50 -11.59
N TYR A 5 3.39 24.58 -11.22
CA TYR A 5 4.08 24.62 -9.92
C TYR A 5 4.97 25.85 -9.78
N LYS A 6 5.78 26.18 -10.81
CA LYS A 6 6.63 27.37 -10.81
C LYS A 6 5.83 28.67 -10.78
N ALA A 7 4.63 28.70 -11.34
CA ALA A 7 3.75 29.85 -11.25
C ALA A 7 3.21 30.02 -9.82
N ASN A 8 2.84 28.90 -9.17
CA ASN A 8 2.33 28.91 -7.79
C ASN A 8 3.41 29.24 -6.76
N GLU A 9 4.67 28.82 -6.97
CA GLU A 9 5.79 29.20 -6.10
C GLU A 9 5.99 30.73 -5.99
N LYS A 10 5.54 31.50 -6.99
CA LYS A 10 5.62 32.96 -7.04
C LYS A 10 4.36 33.65 -6.52
N ASP A 11 3.30 32.91 -6.26
CA ASP A 11 2.06 33.46 -5.70
C ASP A 11 2.24 33.69 -4.19
N SER A 12 2.11 34.92 -3.73
CA SER A 12 2.21 35.28 -2.31
C SER A 12 1.22 34.51 -1.45
N ARG A 13 0.03 34.19 -1.98
CA ARG A 13 -0.99 33.41 -1.28
C ARG A 13 -0.56 31.96 -1.04
N TYR A 14 0.26 31.38 -1.93
CA TYR A 14 0.87 30.08 -1.76
C TYR A 14 2.00 30.13 -0.73
N GLN A 15 2.76 31.23 -0.69
CA GLN A 15 3.86 31.43 0.25
C GLN A 15 3.43 31.81 1.67
N GLU A 16 2.24 32.38 1.85
CA GLU A 16 1.68 32.78 3.15
C GLU A 16 1.25 31.61 4.03
N ASN A 17 1.52 30.34 3.58
CA ASN A 17 1.31 29.13 4.38
C ASN A 17 -0.04 29.03 5.08
N SER A 18 -1.14 29.37 4.38
CA SER A 18 -2.50 29.28 4.93
C SER A 18 -2.93 27.82 5.15
N TYR A 19 -2.14 26.84 4.69
CA TYR A 19 -2.38 25.41 4.86
C TYR A 19 -1.07 24.63 5.02
N SER A 20 -1.16 23.46 5.64
CA SER A 20 -0.05 22.52 5.74
C SER A 20 -0.39 21.23 5.01
N LEU A 21 0.55 20.70 4.23
CA LEU A 21 0.41 19.43 3.54
C LEU A 21 1.01 18.31 4.39
N PHE A 22 0.26 17.22 4.52
CA PHE A 22 0.67 16.02 5.23
C PHE A 22 0.49 14.81 4.29
N PRO A 23 1.47 14.50 3.43
CA PRO A 23 1.34 13.39 2.51
C PRO A 23 1.37 12.05 3.26
N PHE A 24 0.39 11.20 2.98
CA PHE A 24 0.40 9.78 3.32
C PHE A 24 0.95 9.01 2.13
N VAL A 25 1.93 8.18 2.38
CA VAL A 25 2.72 7.53 1.34
C VAL A 25 2.68 6.03 1.55
N GLY A 26 2.00 5.32 0.66
CA GLY A 26 2.03 3.86 0.67
C GLY A 26 3.40 3.34 0.26
N THR A 27 3.84 2.28 0.92
CA THR A 27 5.18 1.69 0.73
C THR A 27 5.11 0.17 0.75
N PHE A 28 6.21 -0.46 0.32
CA PHE A 28 6.43 -1.89 0.39
C PHE A 28 5.54 -2.74 -0.55
N GLN A 29 4.68 -2.12 -1.35
CA GLN A 29 3.87 -2.82 -2.34
C GLN A 29 4.57 -2.82 -3.71
N HIS A 30 4.34 -3.89 -4.50
CA HIS A 30 4.86 -3.98 -5.87
C HIS A 30 4.24 -2.87 -6.71
N THR A 31 5.09 -1.95 -7.20
CA THR A 31 4.62 -0.76 -7.90
C THR A 31 5.44 -0.53 -9.17
N LEU A 32 4.75 -0.33 -10.29
CA LEU A 32 5.38 0.01 -11.56
C LEU A 32 5.90 1.46 -11.51
N GLN A 33 7.22 1.65 -11.73
CA GLN A 33 7.90 2.93 -11.49
C GLN A 33 8.46 3.55 -12.75
N SER A 34 8.68 2.77 -13.79
CA SER A 34 9.23 3.24 -15.07
C SER A 34 8.80 2.34 -16.22
N ALA A 35 9.16 2.71 -17.43
CA ALA A 35 8.96 1.91 -18.61
C ALA A 35 10.18 1.99 -19.54
N ILE A 36 10.48 0.89 -20.22
CA ILE A 36 11.45 0.82 -21.30
C ILE A 36 10.73 0.62 -22.63
N VAL A 37 11.12 1.38 -23.63
CA VAL A 37 10.64 1.19 -25.00
C VAL A 37 11.76 0.57 -25.81
N GLN A 38 11.59 -0.69 -26.22
CA GLN A 38 12.54 -1.42 -27.08
C GLN A 38 11.81 -2.06 -28.25
N ASN A 39 12.33 -1.87 -29.47
CA ASN A 39 11.75 -2.43 -30.69
C ASN A 39 10.25 -2.12 -30.86
N GLY A 40 9.81 -0.93 -30.48
CA GLY A 40 8.41 -0.51 -30.55
C GLY A 40 7.48 -1.14 -29.51
N LYS A 41 8.00 -1.92 -28.58
CA LYS A 41 7.25 -2.47 -27.43
C LYS A 41 7.59 -1.70 -26.16
N CYS A 42 6.57 -1.44 -25.37
CA CYS A 42 6.71 -0.83 -24.04
C CYS A 42 6.67 -1.94 -22.98
N GLU A 43 7.69 -1.99 -22.15
CA GLU A 43 7.78 -2.89 -21.00
C GLU A 43 7.79 -2.05 -19.72
N MET A 44 6.87 -2.36 -18.80
CA MET A 44 6.75 -1.67 -17.52
C MET A 44 7.68 -2.30 -16.49
N LEU A 45 8.37 -1.49 -15.72
CA LEU A 45 9.35 -1.94 -14.72
C LEU A 45 8.95 -1.50 -13.32
N ALA A 46 9.08 -2.41 -12.35
CA ALA A 46 8.92 -2.12 -10.92
C ALA A 46 10.17 -1.45 -10.30
N SER A 47 11.02 -0.84 -11.13
CA SER A 47 12.22 -0.15 -10.68
C SER A 47 12.44 1.15 -11.46
N PHE A 48 13.15 2.10 -10.85
CA PHE A 48 13.62 3.31 -11.51
C PHE A 48 15.14 3.42 -11.36
N ASN A 49 15.86 3.51 -12.48
CA ASN A 49 17.33 3.46 -12.52
C ASN A 49 17.93 2.23 -11.81
N GLY A 50 17.28 1.06 -11.93
CA GLY A 50 17.72 -0.19 -11.34
C GLY A 50 17.40 -0.35 -9.85
N GLU A 51 16.74 0.62 -9.21
CA GLU A 51 16.32 0.56 -7.82
C GLU A 51 14.80 0.40 -7.71
N ASP A 52 14.35 -0.59 -6.94
CA ASP A 52 12.95 -0.65 -6.48
C ASP A 52 12.77 0.31 -5.30
N ARG A 53 12.10 1.43 -5.55
CA ARG A 53 11.79 2.45 -4.55
C ARG A 53 10.44 2.24 -3.88
N THR A 54 9.79 1.15 -4.19
CA THR A 54 8.47 0.75 -3.70
C THR A 54 7.36 1.77 -3.98
N GLY A 55 6.19 1.52 -3.46
CA GLY A 55 5.00 2.36 -3.57
C GLY A 55 3.83 1.66 -2.90
N ASP A 56 2.62 2.04 -3.28
CA ASP A 56 1.37 1.49 -2.74
C ASP A 56 0.67 0.50 -3.68
N GLY A 57 1.37 0.03 -4.72
CA GLY A 57 0.81 -0.81 -5.78
C GLY A 57 0.38 -0.02 -7.02
N THR A 58 0.04 1.24 -6.88
CA THR A 58 -0.42 2.13 -7.95
C THR A 58 0.50 3.33 -8.14
N VAL A 59 0.83 4.00 -7.04
CA VAL A 59 1.63 5.23 -7.03
C VAL A 59 3.04 4.94 -6.49
N PRO A 60 4.10 5.17 -7.28
CA PRO A 60 5.46 5.07 -6.78
C PRO A 60 5.70 6.04 -5.62
N ARG A 61 6.37 5.59 -4.59
CA ARG A 61 6.70 6.41 -3.41
C ARG A 61 7.30 7.77 -3.76
N VAL A 62 8.17 7.81 -4.77
CA VAL A 62 8.82 9.05 -5.22
C VAL A 62 7.87 10.05 -5.85
N SER A 63 6.69 9.61 -6.30
CA SER A 63 5.65 10.46 -6.90
C SER A 63 4.57 10.87 -5.89
N ALA A 64 4.52 10.22 -4.72
CA ALA A 64 3.49 10.45 -3.70
C ALA A 64 3.77 11.69 -2.84
N VAL A 65 4.99 12.20 -2.85
CA VAL A 65 5.38 13.40 -2.09
C VAL A 65 5.58 14.56 -3.07
N PRO A 66 4.98 15.74 -2.81
CA PRO A 66 5.24 16.93 -3.61
C PRO A 66 6.73 17.24 -3.67
N LYS A 67 7.19 17.75 -4.82
CA LYS A 67 8.62 17.96 -5.10
C LYS A 67 9.30 18.92 -4.11
N GLU A 68 8.53 19.83 -3.55
CA GLU A 68 8.97 20.84 -2.56
C GLU A 68 9.24 20.23 -1.17
N TYR A 69 8.74 19.02 -0.94
CA TYR A 69 8.89 18.30 0.31
C TYR A 69 9.97 17.22 0.20
N ASN A 70 10.69 17.02 1.28
CA ASN A 70 11.59 15.87 1.38
C ASN A 70 10.77 14.58 1.48
N LEU A 71 11.25 13.50 0.88
CA LEU A 71 10.63 12.15 0.97
C LEU A 71 10.46 11.66 2.43
N THR A 72 11.23 12.22 3.36
CA THR A 72 11.10 11.93 4.80
C THR A 72 9.94 12.66 5.47
N THR A 73 9.30 13.62 4.80
CA THR A 73 8.20 14.42 5.38
C THR A 73 6.87 13.67 5.36
N GLY A 74 6.72 12.66 4.48
CA GLY A 74 5.51 11.85 4.36
C GLY A 74 5.40 10.79 5.46
N TYR A 75 4.15 10.45 5.83
CA TYR A 75 3.87 9.30 6.67
C TYR A 75 3.86 8.04 5.81
N ALA A 76 4.86 7.17 5.99
CA ALA A 76 4.95 5.90 5.29
C ALA A 76 4.01 4.86 5.92
N ILE A 77 3.19 4.21 5.10
CA ILE A 77 2.19 3.22 5.50
C ILE A 77 2.32 2.00 4.58
N ASP A 78 2.39 0.81 5.16
CA ASP A 78 2.60 -0.45 4.43
C ASP A 78 1.26 -1.03 3.96
N THR A 79 0.60 -0.37 3.03
CA THR A 79 -0.69 -0.86 2.50
C THR A 79 -0.86 -0.52 1.03
N CYS A 80 -1.80 -1.19 0.37
CA CYS A 80 -2.15 -0.95 -1.02
C CYS A 80 -2.93 0.35 -1.19
N HIS A 81 -2.89 0.92 -2.40
CA HIS A 81 -3.50 2.20 -2.76
C HIS A 81 -4.97 2.32 -2.34
N GLY A 82 -5.76 1.31 -2.67
CA GLY A 82 -7.20 1.29 -2.37
C GLY A 82 -7.54 1.26 -0.88
N SER A 83 -6.61 0.86 -0.02
CA SER A 83 -6.80 0.72 1.43
C SER A 83 -6.07 1.78 2.24
N LEU A 84 -5.26 2.65 1.61
CA LEU A 84 -4.40 3.61 2.28
C LEU A 84 -5.19 4.53 3.23
N GLN A 85 -6.32 5.07 2.77
CA GLN A 85 -7.16 6.00 3.52
C GLN A 85 -7.91 5.35 4.69
N ASN A 86 -8.04 4.02 4.69
CA ASN A 86 -8.77 3.25 5.70
C ASN A 86 -7.82 2.52 6.67
N SER A 87 -6.51 2.66 6.49
CA SER A 87 -5.55 2.03 7.40
C SER A 87 -5.60 2.67 8.79
N ASP A 88 -5.47 1.87 9.83
CA ASP A 88 -5.44 2.35 11.22
C ASP A 88 -4.33 3.39 11.43
N GLU A 89 -3.21 3.24 10.73
CA GLU A 89 -2.11 4.18 10.74
C GLU A 89 -2.49 5.54 10.15
N ALA A 90 -3.17 5.56 9.00
CA ALA A 90 -3.62 6.79 8.37
C ALA A 90 -4.63 7.50 9.28
N LEU A 91 -5.66 6.78 9.72
CA LEU A 91 -6.72 7.30 10.59
C LEU A 91 -6.16 7.84 11.90
N THR A 92 -5.23 7.12 12.53
CA THR A 92 -4.56 7.54 13.76
C THR A 92 -3.77 8.84 13.55
N ASN A 93 -2.99 8.94 12.45
CA ASN A 93 -2.22 10.14 12.16
C ASN A 93 -3.13 11.34 11.84
N ILE A 94 -4.22 11.14 11.11
CA ILE A 94 -5.24 12.16 10.85
C ILE A 94 -5.84 12.65 12.17
N TRP A 95 -6.25 11.73 13.06
CA TRP A 95 -6.82 12.06 14.35
C TRP A 95 -5.88 12.91 15.21
N TYR A 96 -4.59 12.54 15.30
CA TYR A 96 -3.60 13.33 16.01
C TYR A 96 -3.42 14.74 15.45
N LYS A 97 -3.49 14.88 14.13
CA LYS A 97 -3.40 16.20 13.49
C LYS A 97 -4.57 17.11 13.83
N PHE A 98 -5.78 16.56 13.86
CA PHE A 98 -6.97 17.35 14.19
C PHE A 98 -7.12 17.64 15.68
N THR A 99 -6.67 16.77 16.56
CA THR A 99 -6.82 16.95 18.02
C THR A 99 -5.69 17.72 18.65
N GLY A 100 -4.58 17.95 17.93
CA GLY A 100 -3.39 18.63 18.47
C GLY A 100 -2.65 17.81 19.52
N VAL A 101 -3.02 16.55 19.74
CA VAL A 101 -2.30 15.66 20.68
C VAL A 101 -0.90 15.43 20.12
N SER A 102 0.12 15.65 20.94
CA SER A 102 1.50 15.45 20.51
C SER A 102 1.80 13.96 20.37
N ILE A 103 2.22 13.55 19.18
CA ILE A 103 2.67 12.17 18.89
C ILE A 103 3.87 11.78 19.79
N LYS A 104 4.59 12.76 20.35
CA LYS A 104 5.74 12.53 21.25
C LYS A 104 5.36 11.79 22.54
N ASP A 105 4.12 11.89 22.96
CA ASP A 105 3.62 11.28 24.19
C ASP A 105 3.06 9.87 23.98
N ASP A 106 2.95 9.40 22.73
CA ASP A 106 2.51 8.04 22.43
C ASP A 106 3.73 7.14 22.21
N LEU A 107 3.97 6.24 23.16
CA LEU A 107 5.01 5.19 23.09
C LEU A 107 4.91 4.35 21.80
N ARG A 108 3.71 4.23 21.21
CA ARG A 108 3.48 3.51 19.95
C ARG A 108 4.14 4.21 18.77
N PHE A 109 4.27 5.53 18.79
CA PHE A 109 4.94 6.26 17.72
C PHE A 109 6.46 6.09 17.77
N ASN A 110 7.05 6.05 18.96
CA ASN A 110 8.48 5.78 19.14
C ASN A 110 8.89 4.36 18.73
N LEU A 111 7.96 3.40 18.78
CA LEU A 111 8.17 2.04 18.29
C LEU A 111 8.16 1.93 16.76
N ARG A 112 7.61 2.91 16.03
CA ARG A 112 7.57 2.93 14.56
C ARG A 112 8.92 3.12 13.89
N PHE A 113 9.90 3.64 14.60
CA PHE A 113 11.30 3.68 14.13
C PHE A 113 12.10 2.43 14.53
N ALA A 114 11.58 1.57 15.40
CA ALA A 114 12.10 0.22 15.53
C ALA A 114 11.84 -0.49 14.20
N LYS A 115 12.77 -1.34 13.76
CA LYS A 115 12.65 -2.17 12.56
C LYS A 115 11.37 -3.01 12.64
N ILE A 116 10.24 -2.44 12.20
CA ILE A 116 8.95 -3.10 12.22
C ILE A 116 8.86 -3.91 10.94
N CYS A 117 8.57 -5.18 11.08
CA CYS A 117 8.39 -6.10 9.97
C CYS A 117 7.27 -5.59 9.04
N GLN A 118 7.55 -5.51 7.75
CA GLN A 118 6.64 -5.05 6.71
C GLN A 118 6.03 -6.22 5.97
N VAL A 119 4.79 -6.08 5.52
CA VAL A 119 4.10 -7.05 4.67
C VAL A 119 3.67 -6.42 3.36
N GLY A 120 3.97 -7.10 2.25
CA GLY A 120 3.54 -6.74 0.91
C GLY A 120 2.44 -7.68 0.44
N LEU A 121 1.49 -7.14 -0.30
CA LEU A 121 0.37 -7.86 -0.92
C LEU A 121 0.27 -7.44 -2.40
N MET A 122 0.09 -8.41 -3.28
CA MET A 122 -0.10 -8.17 -4.71
C MET A 122 -1.15 -9.13 -5.24
N LEU A 123 -2.20 -8.61 -5.85
CA LEU A 123 -3.30 -9.36 -6.46
C LEU A 123 -3.90 -8.54 -7.61
N ASP A 124 -4.75 -9.17 -8.41
CA ASP A 124 -5.55 -8.50 -9.41
C ASP A 124 -6.87 -7.98 -8.82
N ASP A 125 -7.41 -6.90 -9.37
CA ASP A 125 -8.64 -6.26 -8.87
C ASP A 125 -9.90 -7.08 -9.22
N ILE A 126 -9.84 -7.93 -10.25
CA ILE A 126 -11.00 -8.67 -10.78
C ILE A 126 -10.67 -10.15 -10.97
N TYR A 127 -11.55 -11.01 -10.48
CA TYR A 127 -11.54 -12.46 -10.66
C TYR A 127 -12.91 -12.96 -11.16
N PHE A 128 -12.97 -14.21 -11.62
CA PHE A 128 -14.22 -14.85 -12.01
C PHE A 128 -14.59 -15.97 -11.03
N THR A 129 -15.91 -16.26 -10.92
CA THR A 129 -16.45 -17.22 -9.95
C THR A 129 -15.93 -18.65 -10.09
N ASP A 130 -15.40 -19.01 -11.26
CA ASP A 130 -14.82 -20.32 -11.58
C ASP A 130 -13.29 -20.37 -11.46
N GLU A 131 -12.67 -19.27 -11.06
CA GLU A 131 -11.21 -19.13 -10.93
C GLU A 131 -10.79 -19.07 -9.46
N SER A 132 -9.64 -19.68 -9.15
CA SER A 132 -8.98 -19.46 -7.88
C SER A 132 -8.39 -18.05 -7.83
N ILE A 133 -8.41 -17.44 -6.65
CA ILE A 133 -7.82 -16.13 -6.44
C ILE A 133 -6.32 -16.32 -6.24
N GLN A 134 -5.53 -15.87 -7.22
CA GLN A 134 -4.08 -15.91 -7.20
C GLN A 134 -3.55 -14.59 -6.67
N LEU A 135 -2.74 -14.65 -5.63
CA LEU A 135 -2.12 -13.46 -5.05
C LEU A 135 -0.69 -13.77 -4.63
N LYS A 136 0.08 -12.75 -4.33
CA LYS A 136 1.43 -12.89 -3.78
C LYS A 136 1.58 -12.10 -2.51
N VAL A 137 2.35 -12.65 -1.59
CA VAL A 137 2.72 -12.00 -0.33
C VAL A 137 4.23 -11.99 -0.14
N LYS A 138 4.74 -10.98 0.54
CA LYS A 138 6.13 -10.95 1.00
C LYS A 138 6.21 -10.33 2.39
N SER A 139 7.31 -10.58 3.08
CA SER A 139 7.67 -9.86 4.30
C SER A 139 9.18 -9.59 4.28
N ASP A 140 9.61 -8.50 4.88
CA ASP A 140 11.03 -8.20 5.11
C ASP A 140 11.63 -9.02 6.25
N ASP A 141 10.80 -9.79 6.97
CA ASP A 141 11.21 -10.82 7.93
C ASP A 141 10.60 -12.18 7.55
N PRO A 142 11.31 -13.03 6.80
CA PRO A 142 10.81 -14.33 6.35
C PRO A 142 10.61 -15.34 7.49
N SER A 143 11.08 -15.05 8.71
CA SER A 143 10.80 -15.90 9.88
C SER A 143 9.35 -15.79 10.37
N GLN A 144 8.63 -14.75 9.96
CA GLN A 144 7.23 -14.53 10.30
C GLN A 144 6.31 -15.31 9.36
N LYS A 145 5.19 -15.78 9.92
CA LYS A 145 4.10 -16.34 9.12
C LYS A 145 3.16 -15.22 8.70
N VAL A 146 2.70 -15.27 7.46
CA VAL A 146 1.70 -14.36 6.94
C VAL A 146 0.34 -15.07 6.94
N ASN A 147 -0.63 -14.50 7.63
CA ASN A 147 -2.02 -14.91 7.55
C ASN A 147 -2.72 -14.10 6.47
N VAL A 148 -3.32 -14.80 5.50
CA VAL A 148 -4.11 -14.21 4.43
C VAL A 148 -5.56 -14.52 4.69
N GLU A 149 -6.38 -13.50 4.86
CA GLU A 149 -7.81 -13.57 5.09
C GLU A 149 -8.56 -13.01 3.90
N LEU A 150 -9.48 -13.80 3.33
CA LEU A 150 -10.46 -13.34 2.36
C LEU A 150 -11.76 -13.03 3.11
N ILE A 151 -12.21 -11.79 3.03
CA ILE A 151 -13.35 -11.28 3.78
C ILE A 151 -14.41 -10.82 2.77
N ASN A 152 -15.65 -11.25 2.94
CA ASN A 152 -16.77 -10.72 2.17
C ASN A 152 -17.09 -9.31 2.65
N ALA A 153 -16.99 -8.31 1.77
CA ALA A 153 -17.12 -6.91 2.14
C ALA A 153 -18.53 -6.50 2.61
N ALA A 154 -19.57 -7.22 2.15
CA ALA A 154 -20.95 -6.92 2.53
C ALA A 154 -21.33 -7.49 3.91
N THR A 155 -20.74 -8.65 4.29
CA THR A 155 -21.11 -9.35 5.53
C THR A 155 -20.04 -9.27 6.62
N GLU A 156 -18.85 -8.77 6.28
CA GLU A 156 -17.64 -8.73 7.12
C GLU A 156 -17.19 -10.13 7.63
N ASN A 157 -17.70 -11.20 7.01
CA ASN A 157 -17.33 -12.55 7.38
C ASN A 157 -16.05 -13.00 6.67
N VAL A 158 -15.16 -13.65 7.42
CA VAL A 158 -14.00 -14.34 6.83
C VAL A 158 -14.50 -15.56 6.07
N VAL A 159 -14.25 -15.58 4.76
CA VAL A 159 -14.64 -16.65 3.85
C VAL A 159 -13.56 -17.73 3.79
N GLU A 160 -12.31 -17.31 3.79
CA GLU A 160 -11.15 -18.21 3.80
C GLU A 160 -10.01 -17.58 4.60
N LEU A 161 -9.28 -18.41 5.33
CA LEU A 161 -8.05 -18.06 6.04
C LEU A 161 -6.95 -19.03 5.61
N LYS A 162 -5.81 -18.48 5.17
CA LYS A 162 -4.63 -19.27 4.81
C LYS A 162 -3.39 -18.70 5.47
N THR A 163 -2.63 -19.57 6.15
CA THR A 163 -1.34 -19.21 6.75
C THR A 163 -0.21 -19.63 5.82
N CYS A 164 0.66 -18.70 5.48
CA CYS A 164 1.80 -18.89 4.60
C CYS A 164 3.11 -18.82 5.39
N GLU A 165 3.99 -19.79 5.18
CA GLU A 165 5.37 -19.77 5.68
C GLU A 165 6.26 -19.25 4.55
N LEU A 166 6.94 -18.15 4.81
CA LEU A 166 7.84 -17.54 3.84
C LEU A 166 9.21 -18.23 3.93
N LYS A 167 9.84 -18.45 2.78
CA LYS A 167 11.17 -19.08 2.72
C LYS A 167 12.30 -18.05 2.64
N ASN A 168 11.98 -16.87 2.20
CA ASN A 168 12.89 -15.75 2.01
C ASN A 168 12.06 -14.44 1.93
N ASP A 169 12.70 -13.32 1.66
CA ASP A 169 12.10 -12.00 1.50
C ASP A 169 11.53 -11.71 0.09
N ASN A 170 11.47 -12.72 -0.78
CA ASN A 170 10.84 -12.61 -2.09
C ASN A 170 9.31 -12.76 -2.02
N TRP A 171 8.66 -12.49 -3.15
CA TRP A 171 7.25 -12.74 -3.33
C TRP A 171 6.93 -14.25 -3.35
N HIS A 172 5.94 -14.66 -2.57
CA HIS A 172 5.43 -16.02 -2.46
C HIS A 172 4.02 -16.10 -3.00
N ASP A 173 3.78 -17.05 -3.90
CA ASP A 173 2.46 -17.29 -4.47
C ASP A 173 1.52 -17.92 -3.42
N VAL A 174 0.31 -17.39 -3.36
CA VAL A 174 -0.79 -17.86 -2.52
C VAL A 174 -2.01 -18.03 -3.39
N GLU A 175 -2.65 -19.16 -3.29
CA GLU A 175 -3.89 -19.48 -4.00
C GLU A 175 -5.02 -19.67 -3.00
N LEU A 176 -6.12 -18.93 -3.18
CA LEU A 176 -7.37 -19.11 -2.45
C LEU A 176 -8.41 -19.75 -3.37
N LYS A 177 -9.41 -20.40 -2.77
CA LYS A 177 -10.46 -21.09 -3.51
C LYS A 177 -11.35 -20.12 -4.27
N PRO A 178 -11.98 -20.59 -5.37
CA PRO A 178 -13.03 -19.85 -6.03
C PRO A 178 -14.15 -19.49 -5.05
N VAL A 179 -14.69 -18.29 -5.20
CA VAL A 179 -15.79 -17.80 -4.37
C VAL A 179 -16.94 -17.30 -5.23
N LYS A 180 -18.07 -17.01 -4.61
CA LYS A 180 -19.25 -16.48 -5.30
C LYS A 180 -19.01 -15.04 -5.75
N LYS A 181 -19.80 -14.57 -6.72
CA LYS A 181 -19.86 -13.18 -7.15
C LYS A 181 -20.06 -12.25 -5.94
N GLY A 182 -19.29 -11.18 -5.88
CA GLY A 182 -19.36 -10.18 -4.83
C GLY A 182 -18.10 -9.36 -4.68
N ASP A 183 -18.13 -8.46 -3.72
CA ASP A 183 -17.01 -7.62 -3.34
C ASP A 183 -16.31 -8.24 -2.13
N TYR A 184 -15.00 -8.28 -2.19
CA TYR A 184 -14.17 -8.90 -1.16
C TYR A 184 -13.01 -7.98 -0.78
N ARG A 185 -12.50 -8.18 0.43
CA ARG A 185 -11.26 -7.60 0.91
C ARG A 185 -10.29 -8.72 1.27
N ILE A 186 -9.04 -8.56 0.92
CA ILE A 186 -7.95 -9.42 1.39
C ILE A 186 -7.12 -8.66 2.40
N ASN A 187 -6.84 -9.30 3.52
CA ASN A 187 -5.89 -8.86 4.52
C ASN A 187 -4.73 -9.85 4.59
N ALA A 188 -3.51 -9.36 4.43
CA ALA A 188 -2.28 -10.11 4.70
C ALA A 188 -1.66 -9.59 5.99
N THR A 189 -1.67 -10.40 7.05
CA THR A 189 -1.28 -9.97 8.40
C THR A 189 -0.12 -10.81 8.94
N ILE A 190 0.85 -10.16 9.56
CA ILE A 190 1.93 -10.80 10.31
C ILE A 190 1.70 -10.65 11.82
N LYS A 191 2.45 -11.43 12.62
CA LYS A 191 2.28 -11.59 14.07
C LYS A 191 2.06 -10.30 14.87
N ASP A 192 2.70 -9.21 14.49
CA ASP A 192 2.63 -7.93 15.21
C ASP A 192 1.48 -7.03 14.72
N LYS A 193 0.45 -7.63 14.11
CA LYS A 193 -0.74 -6.96 13.57
C LYS A 193 -0.46 -5.97 12.43
N ARG A 194 0.66 -6.09 11.74
CA ARG A 194 0.89 -5.40 10.49
C ARG A 194 0.05 -6.06 9.42
N THR A 195 -0.73 -5.25 8.73
CA THR A 195 -1.69 -5.72 7.74
C THR A 195 -1.55 -4.89 6.47
N ALA A 196 -1.26 -5.56 5.35
CA ALA A 196 -1.53 -5.01 4.04
C ALA A 196 -2.93 -5.44 3.62
N SER A 197 -3.74 -4.51 3.16
CA SER A 197 -5.10 -4.78 2.73
C SER A 197 -5.30 -4.33 1.29
N ASP A 198 -6.14 -5.06 0.57
CA ASP A 198 -6.61 -4.68 -0.76
C ASP A 198 -8.03 -5.19 -1.00
N ALA A 199 -8.69 -4.63 -2.00
CA ALA A 199 -10.04 -4.99 -2.39
C ALA A 199 -10.05 -5.67 -3.76
N LEU A 200 -10.96 -6.62 -3.96
CA LEU A 200 -11.18 -7.27 -5.24
C LEU A 200 -12.67 -7.51 -5.50
N VAL A 201 -13.01 -7.65 -6.76
CA VAL A 201 -14.37 -7.97 -7.22
C VAL A 201 -14.36 -9.34 -7.90
N VAL A 202 -15.32 -10.20 -7.53
CA VAL A 202 -15.55 -11.47 -8.21
C VAL A 202 -16.79 -11.37 -9.08
N MET A 203 -16.65 -11.64 -10.37
CA MET A 203 -17.69 -11.54 -11.39
C MET A 203 -18.06 -12.89 -11.98
N GLU A 204 -19.25 -13.00 -12.54
CA GLU A 204 -19.61 -14.14 -13.40
C GLU A 204 -19.02 -13.93 -14.80
N LYS A 205 -18.52 -15.02 -15.40
CA LYS A 205 -18.19 -14.98 -16.84
C LYS A 205 -19.47 -14.80 -17.64
N LEU A 206 -19.43 -13.89 -18.60
CA LEU A 206 -20.53 -13.67 -19.56
C LEU A 206 -20.63 -14.82 -20.55
#